data_2c1a9cde4bb6da74ef95a59768b5c6af
#
_entry.id   2c1a9cde4bb6da74ef95a59768b5c6af
#
_cell.length_a   1.000
_cell.length_b   1.000
_cell.length_c   1.000
_cell.angle_alpha   90.00
_cell.angle_beta   90.00
_cell.angle_gamma   90.00
#
_symmetry.space_group_name_H-M   'P 1'
#
loop_
_entity.id
_entity.type
_entity.pdbx_description
1 polymer ?
#
loop_
_entity_poly.entity_id
_entity_poly.type
_entity_poly.pdbx_seq_one_letter_code
_entity_poly.pdbx_strand_id
1 'polypeptide(L)'
;MVDEQTAAVASGDILIGSGTTNTTKGSVVQLTVPSLTEAATVFFIGGAGDKTSYYFSGPNYNIVDAQKILNTRVNDLLIRKVYVSWYLGYYEVHSKSDIKKNVLDAIPSKTAPVYIVGHSLGAWNGAHLSRVLTDAGYNVVLLVTLDPVGGGTFVTLGSAIFHNPEPNPNAKVWINVHATPKHPDQTDAVANFGDRWIIQSGPNVNVDVDVNHADAGAMFMTKLPNGVTVPELMENSIRTWTKNAASQPSK
;
A
#
# COMPACT_ATOMS: atom_id res chain seq x y z
N MET A 1 -12.18 -23.13 -39.07
CA MET A 1 -12.11 -24.23 -38.11
C MET A 1 -10.69 -24.24 -37.56
N VAL A 2 -10.48 -23.69 -36.41
CA VAL A 2 -9.23 -23.76 -35.65
C VAL A 2 -9.65 -24.10 -34.22
N ASP A 3 -9.16 -25.26 -33.74
CA ASP A 3 -9.53 -25.84 -32.45
C ASP A 3 -9.07 -25.00 -31.27
N GLU A 4 -9.99 -24.74 -30.34
CA GLU A 4 -9.69 -24.31 -28.98
C GLU A 4 -9.13 -25.49 -28.18
N GLN A 5 -7.85 -25.47 -27.87
CA GLN A 5 -7.27 -26.36 -26.85
C GLN A 5 -7.28 -25.65 -25.49
N THR A 6 -8.25 -25.99 -24.68
CA THR A 6 -8.30 -25.73 -23.26
C THR A 6 -7.18 -26.50 -22.56
N ALA A 7 -6.13 -25.80 -22.11
CA ALA A 7 -5.11 -26.40 -21.27
C ALA A 7 -5.58 -26.47 -19.82
N ALA A 8 -6.00 -27.66 -19.38
CA ALA A 8 -6.18 -28.00 -17.97
C ALA A 8 -4.79 -28.11 -17.31
N VAL A 9 -4.51 -27.25 -16.33
CA VAL A 9 -3.32 -27.38 -15.48
C VAL A 9 -3.61 -28.49 -14.48
N ALA A 10 -3.03 -29.65 -14.70
CA ALA A 10 -3.04 -30.76 -13.76
C ALA A 10 -2.21 -30.40 -12.53
N SER A 11 -2.73 -30.67 -11.33
CA SER A 11 -2.00 -30.69 -10.08
C SER A 11 -0.90 -31.74 -10.15
N GLY A 12 0.37 -31.33 -10.32
CA GLY A 12 1.49 -32.23 -10.34
C GLY A 12 1.95 -32.62 -8.94
N ASP A 13 1.68 -33.85 -8.54
CA ASP A 13 2.36 -34.49 -7.42
C ASP A 13 3.83 -34.72 -7.81
N ILE A 14 4.77 -34.11 -7.09
CA ILE A 14 6.20 -34.38 -7.26
C ILE A 14 6.52 -35.66 -6.49
N LEU A 15 6.58 -36.79 -7.20
CA LEU A 15 7.11 -38.05 -6.72
C LEU A 15 8.66 -38.01 -6.81
N ILE A 16 9.35 -37.92 -5.66
CA ILE A 16 10.78 -38.16 -5.60
C ILE A 16 11.00 -39.66 -5.47
N GLY A 17 11.69 -40.23 -6.45
CA GLY A 17 11.87 -41.66 -6.64
C GLY A 17 12.56 -42.39 -5.49
N SER A 18 12.17 -43.64 -5.33
CA SER A 18 12.53 -44.57 -4.28
C SER A 18 13.92 -45.19 -4.51
N GLY A 19 14.71 -45.25 -3.46
CA GLY A 19 15.76 -46.21 -3.24
C GLY A 19 15.55 -46.91 -1.91
N THR A 20 15.20 -48.19 -1.98
CA THR A 20 15.26 -49.27 -1.00
C THR A 20 15.02 -49.02 0.50
N THR A 21 13.88 -49.56 0.95
CA THR A 21 13.58 -50.24 2.23
C THR A 21 14.10 -49.67 3.54
N ASN A 22 13.22 -48.88 4.21
CA ASN A 22 12.85 -49.07 5.63
C ASN A 22 11.56 -48.29 5.88
N THR A 23 10.54 -48.99 6.41
CA THR A 23 9.20 -48.50 6.70
C THR A 23 9.24 -47.49 7.85
N THR A 24 9.43 -46.22 7.56
CA THR A 24 9.06 -45.14 8.47
C THR A 24 7.89 -44.38 7.78
N LYS A 25 6.73 -44.34 8.45
CA LYS A 25 5.59 -43.52 8.00
C LYS A 25 6.05 -42.09 7.90
N GLY A 26 6.42 -41.66 6.70
CA GLY A 26 6.72 -40.27 6.42
C GLY A 26 5.44 -39.46 6.55
N SER A 27 5.37 -38.59 7.54
CA SER A 27 4.34 -37.55 7.58
C SER A 27 4.51 -36.65 6.38
N VAL A 28 3.57 -36.69 5.44
CA VAL A 28 3.50 -35.71 4.35
C VAL A 28 3.19 -34.38 5.00
N VAL A 29 4.17 -33.47 5.06
CA VAL A 29 3.94 -32.09 5.45
C VAL A 29 3.21 -31.43 4.30
N GLN A 30 1.89 -31.35 4.41
CA GLN A 30 1.08 -30.63 3.44
C GLN A 30 1.26 -29.14 3.68
N LEU A 31 2.02 -28.47 2.80
CA LEU A 31 2.11 -27.02 2.79
C LEU A 31 0.75 -26.47 2.33
N THR A 32 -0.11 -26.13 3.27
CA THR A 32 -1.34 -25.40 2.97
C THR A 32 -0.95 -23.99 2.51
N VAL A 33 -1.17 -23.68 1.23
CA VAL A 33 -1.10 -22.32 0.73
C VAL A 33 -2.26 -21.55 1.35
N PRO A 34 -2.03 -20.47 2.10
CA PRO A 34 -3.12 -19.67 2.66
C PRO A 34 -4.09 -19.26 1.54
N SER A 35 -5.39 -19.31 1.84
CA SER A 35 -6.39 -18.86 0.87
C SER A 35 -6.19 -17.35 0.59
N LEU A 36 -6.57 -16.89 -0.59
CA LEU A 36 -6.54 -15.45 -0.96
C LEU A 36 -7.33 -14.56 0.02
N THR A 37 -8.21 -15.17 0.84
CA THR A 37 -9.01 -14.47 1.87
C THR A 37 -8.16 -13.94 3.03
N GLU A 38 -6.88 -14.31 3.11
CA GLU A 38 -5.96 -13.93 4.19
C GLU A 38 -4.78 -13.08 3.70
N ALA A 39 -4.75 -12.69 2.43
CA ALA A 39 -3.67 -11.90 1.90
C ALA A 39 -3.64 -10.48 2.50
N ALA A 40 -2.45 -10.01 2.90
CA ALA A 40 -2.22 -8.61 3.24
C ALA A 40 -2.37 -7.75 1.98
N THR A 41 -3.10 -6.64 2.08
CA THR A 41 -3.35 -5.74 0.94
C THR A 41 -2.69 -4.38 1.20
N VAL A 42 -1.90 -3.90 0.25
CA VAL A 42 -1.26 -2.59 0.30
C VAL A 42 -1.73 -1.74 -0.88
N PHE A 43 -2.19 -0.52 -0.59
CA PHE A 43 -2.53 0.48 -1.60
C PHE A 43 -1.46 1.57 -1.61
N PHE A 44 -0.82 1.75 -2.76
CA PHE A 44 0.06 2.88 -3.05
C PHE A 44 -0.72 3.89 -3.88
N ILE A 45 -0.95 5.08 -3.31
CA ILE A 45 -1.83 6.11 -3.89
C ILE A 45 -1.00 7.31 -4.29
N GLY A 46 -0.88 7.53 -5.60
CA GLY A 46 -0.13 8.64 -6.18
C GLY A 46 -0.91 9.94 -6.20
N GLY A 47 -0.19 11.05 -6.22
CA GLY A 47 -0.73 12.40 -6.30
C GLY A 47 -1.11 12.86 -7.70
N ALA A 48 -1.26 14.15 -7.88
CA ALA A 48 -1.46 14.77 -9.18
C ALA A 48 -0.23 14.56 -10.07
N GLY A 49 -0.46 14.25 -11.36
CA GLY A 49 0.63 13.97 -12.28
C GLY A 49 1.40 12.67 -12.04
N ASP A 50 0.97 11.83 -11.08
CA ASP A 50 1.66 10.58 -10.78
C ASP A 50 1.24 9.46 -11.74
N LYS A 51 -0.02 9.06 -11.77
CA LYS A 51 -0.52 7.97 -12.61
C LYS A 51 -1.04 8.45 -13.98
N THR A 52 -1.54 9.65 -14.03
CA THR A 52 -2.02 10.32 -15.26
C THR A 52 -1.45 11.71 -15.33
N SER A 53 -1.37 12.28 -16.53
CA SER A 53 -0.94 13.67 -16.70
C SER A 53 -1.87 14.64 -15.97
N TYR A 54 -1.29 15.68 -15.38
CA TYR A 54 -1.99 16.75 -14.69
C TYR A 54 -1.36 18.09 -15.09
N TYR A 55 -2.14 19.02 -15.66
CA TYR A 55 -1.67 20.31 -16.16
C TYR A 55 -0.38 20.22 -16.99
N PHE A 56 -0.34 19.37 -18.01
CA PHE A 56 0.81 19.16 -18.91
C PHE A 56 2.04 18.50 -18.28
N SER A 57 1.97 18.01 -17.04
CA SER A 57 3.03 17.26 -16.37
C SER A 57 2.62 15.82 -16.10
N GLY A 58 3.59 14.91 -16.14
CA GLY A 58 3.37 13.49 -15.83
C GLY A 58 2.96 12.63 -17.04
N PRO A 59 2.71 11.34 -16.82
CA PRO A 59 2.79 10.65 -15.52
C PRO A 59 4.23 10.50 -14.99
N ASN A 60 4.44 10.84 -13.71
CA ASN A 60 5.77 10.87 -13.10
C ASN A 60 6.09 9.60 -12.30
N TYR A 61 5.07 8.81 -11.91
CA TYR A 61 5.21 7.53 -11.20
C TYR A 61 5.95 7.61 -9.86
N ASN A 62 5.92 8.74 -9.16
CA ASN A 62 6.66 9.00 -7.92
C ASN A 62 6.41 7.93 -6.85
N ILE A 63 5.14 7.56 -6.59
CA ILE A 63 4.80 6.55 -5.58
C ILE A 63 5.17 5.12 -6.00
N VAL A 64 5.38 4.88 -7.28
CA VAL A 64 5.75 3.55 -7.81
C VAL A 64 7.12 3.10 -7.28
N ASP A 65 8.02 4.04 -6.98
CA ASP A 65 9.31 3.69 -6.39
C ASP A 65 9.15 3.16 -4.97
N ALA A 66 8.26 3.74 -4.16
CA ALA A 66 7.91 3.18 -2.85
C ALA A 66 7.28 1.77 -2.98
N GLN A 67 6.41 1.55 -3.98
CA GLN A 67 5.83 0.23 -4.26
C GLN A 67 6.91 -0.78 -4.65
N LYS A 68 7.82 -0.43 -5.54
CA LYS A 68 8.94 -1.31 -5.97
C LYS A 68 9.83 -1.68 -4.80
N ILE A 69 10.17 -0.71 -3.93
CA ILE A 69 10.98 -0.94 -2.73
C ILE A 69 10.33 -2.01 -1.85
N LEU A 70 9.05 -1.87 -1.52
CA LEU A 70 8.36 -2.86 -0.68
C LEU A 70 8.21 -4.21 -1.38
N ASN A 71 7.78 -4.22 -2.65
CA ASN A 71 7.58 -5.45 -3.41
C ASN A 71 8.87 -6.28 -3.54
N THR A 72 10.02 -5.62 -3.67
CA THR A 72 11.33 -6.30 -3.68
C THR A 72 11.62 -6.99 -2.35
N ARG A 73 11.29 -6.34 -1.23
CA ARG A 73 11.53 -6.88 0.13
C ARG A 73 10.63 -8.07 0.47
N VAL A 74 9.41 -8.09 -0.06
CA VAL A 74 8.40 -9.13 0.22
C VAL A 74 8.05 -9.97 -1.02
N ASN A 75 8.97 -10.07 -1.97
CA ASN A 75 8.74 -10.76 -3.24
C ASN A 75 8.31 -12.24 -3.06
N ASP A 76 8.86 -12.91 -2.07
CA ASP A 76 8.47 -14.27 -1.70
C ASP A 76 6.98 -14.37 -1.27
N LEU A 77 6.46 -13.35 -0.59
CA LEU A 77 5.06 -13.29 -0.17
C LEU A 77 4.13 -12.95 -1.35
N LEU A 78 4.61 -12.12 -2.27
CA LEU A 78 3.90 -11.80 -3.52
C LEU A 78 3.74 -13.05 -4.39
N ILE A 79 4.82 -13.82 -4.59
CA ILE A 79 4.79 -15.10 -5.33
C ILE A 79 3.82 -16.10 -4.67
N ARG A 80 3.81 -16.17 -3.35
CA ARG A 80 2.89 -17.03 -2.58
C ARG A 80 1.46 -16.52 -2.52
N LYS A 81 1.17 -15.36 -3.10
CA LYS A 81 -0.16 -14.70 -3.09
C LYS A 81 -0.75 -14.45 -1.69
N VAL A 82 0.10 -14.32 -0.68
CA VAL A 82 -0.29 -13.94 0.70
C VAL A 82 -0.09 -12.43 0.95
N TYR A 83 0.35 -11.74 -0.05
CA TYR A 83 0.51 -10.30 -0.13
C TYR A 83 0.14 -9.83 -1.53
N VAL A 84 -0.59 -8.72 -1.61
CA VAL A 84 -0.91 -8.03 -2.87
C VAL A 84 -0.69 -6.53 -2.71
N SER A 85 -0.24 -5.87 -3.76
CA SER A 85 -0.10 -4.42 -3.79
C SER A 85 -0.78 -3.81 -5.01
N TRP A 86 -1.41 -2.66 -4.82
CA TRP A 86 -2.13 -1.92 -5.84
C TRP A 86 -1.55 -0.54 -5.98
N TYR A 87 -1.33 -0.11 -7.23
CA TYR A 87 -0.99 1.27 -7.56
C TYR A 87 -2.24 1.99 -8.04
N LEU A 88 -2.65 3.02 -7.32
CA LEU A 88 -3.83 3.84 -7.58
C LEU A 88 -3.44 5.31 -7.74
N GLY A 89 -4.14 6.05 -8.57
CA GLY A 89 -4.11 7.51 -8.54
C GLY A 89 -5.06 8.05 -7.47
N TYR A 90 -4.83 9.27 -7.01
CA TYR A 90 -5.69 9.92 -6.00
C TYR A 90 -7.18 9.95 -6.39
N TYR A 91 -7.48 10.10 -7.68
CA TYR A 91 -8.85 10.11 -8.21
C TYR A 91 -9.54 8.74 -8.18
N GLU A 92 -8.78 7.66 -8.11
CA GLU A 92 -9.32 6.28 -8.05
C GLU A 92 -9.81 5.88 -6.66
N VAL A 93 -9.64 6.74 -5.66
CA VAL A 93 -10.11 6.54 -4.27
C VAL A 93 -11.00 7.69 -3.78
N HIS A 94 -11.47 8.54 -4.68
CA HIS A 94 -12.21 9.76 -4.36
C HIS A 94 -13.69 9.50 -4.00
N SER A 95 -14.43 8.84 -4.86
CA SER A 95 -15.87 8.62 -4.70
C SER A 95 -16.20 7.26 -4.07
N LYS A 96 -17.42 7.10 -3.57
CA LYS A 96 -17.91 5.81 -3.05
C LYS A 96 -17.84 4.71 -4.11
N SER A 97 -18.12 5.04 -5.38
CA SER A 97 -18.02 4.09 -6.51
C SER A 97 -16.58 3.70 -6.79
N ASP A 98 -15.66 4.66 -6.76
CA ASP A 98 -14.24 4.41 -6.97
C ASP A 98 -13.66 3.55 -5.86
N ILE A 99 -13.96 3.89 -4.59
CA ILE A 99 -13.55 3.10 -3.43
C ILE A 99 -14.10 1.68 -3.52
N LYS A 100 -15.38 1.50 -3.89
CA LYS A 100 -15.94 0.17 -4.05
C LYS A 100 -15.16 -0.64 -5.08
N LYS A 101 -15.00 -0.10 -6.29
CA LYS A 101 -14.37 -0.77 -7.43
C LYS A 101 -12.89 -1.04 -7.24
N ASN A 102 -12.14 -0.02 -6.76
CA ASN A 102 -10.68 -0.07 -6.77
C ASN A 102 -10.07 -0.50 -5.43
N VAL A 103 -10.86 -0.46 -4.35
CA VAL A 103 -10.37 -0.76 -2.99
C VAL A 103 -11.13 -1.91 -2.36
N LEU A 104 -12.46 -1.80 -2.18
CA LEU A 104 -13.22 -2.84 -1.44
C LEU A 104 -13.21 -4.17 -2.16
N ASP A 105 -13.34 -4.16 -3.48
CA ASP A 105 -13.33 -5.39 -4.31
C ASP A 105 -11.91 -6.02 -4.38
N ALA A 106 -10.87 -5.28 -3.98
CA ALA A 106 -9.48 -5.74 -3.93
C ALA A 106 -9.04 -6.28 -2.55
N ILE A 107 -9.82 -6.03 -1.48
CA ILE A 107 -9.51 -6.50 -0.13
C ILE A 107 -10.17 -7.86 0.09
N PRO A 108 -9.39 -8.93 0.35
CA PRO A 108 -9.93 -10.30 0.42
C PRO A 108 -10.92 -10.52 1.58
N SER A 109 -10.66 -9.91 2.72
CA SER A 109 -11.53 -9.99 3.91
C SER A 109 -11.36 -8.78 4.81
N LYS A 110 -12.36 -8.51 5.67
CA LYS A 110 -12.27 -7.41 6.64
C LYS A 110 -11.23 -7.64 7.73
N THR A 111 -10.87 -8.88 7.99
CA THR A 111 -9.86 -9.25 9.00
C THR A 111 -8.44 -9.17 8.46
N ALA A 112 -8.26 -9.29 7.15
CA ALA A 112 -6.95 -9.16 6.51
C ALA A 112 -6.37 -7.76 6.73
N PRO A 113 -5.05 -7.64 6.93
CA PRO A 113 -4.42 -6.35 7.18
C PRO A 113 -4.40 -5.50 5.91
N VAL A 114 -4.81 -4.25 6.05
CA VAL A 114 -4.76 -3.24 5.01
C VAL A 114 -3.72 -2.19 5.38
N TYR A 115 -2.88 -1.85 4.42
CA TYR A 115 -1.86 -0.81 4.50
C TYR A 115 -2.13 0.23 3.41
N ILE A 116 -1.98 1.49 3.75
CA ILE A 116 -2.16 2.61 2.82
C ILE A 116 -0.89 3.45 2.84
N VAL A 117 -0.31 3.66 1.67
CA VAL A 117 0.83 4.55 1.46
C VAL A 117 0.41 5.58 0.41
N GLY A 118 0.26 6.82 0.81
CA GLY A 118 -0.14 7.90 -0.09
C GLY A 118 0.95 8.96 -0.23
N HIS A 119 1.02 9.59 -1.40
CA HIS A 119 1.92 10.71 -1.67
C HIS A 119 1.12 11.91 -2.20
N SER A 120 1.43 13.13 -1.74
CA SER A 120 0.79 14.36 -2.24
C SER A 120 -0.75 14.31 -2.08
N LEU A 121 -1.54 14.58 -3.12
CA LEU A 121 -3.00 14.41 -3.14
C LEU A 121 -3.42 12.96 -2.83
N GLY A 122 -2.59 11.98 -3.17
CA GLY A 122 -2.81 10.58 -2.80
C GLY A 122 -2.69 10.33 -1.31
N ALA A 123 -1.84 11.09 -0.60
CA ALA A 123 -1.74 11.03 0.86
C ALA A 123 -2.97 11.63 1.53
N TRP A 124 -3.49 12.75 1.02
CA TRP A 124 -4.76 13.33 1.48
C TRP A 124 -5.93 12.35 1.31
N ASN A 125 -6.11 11.81 0.11
CA ASN A 125 -7.20 10.86 -0.14
C ASN A 125 -6.98 9.52 0.59
N GLY A 126 -5.73 9.06 0.75
CA GLY A 126 -5.39 7.89 1.53
C GLY A 126 -5.72 8.05 3.02
N ALA A 127 -5.53 9.25 3.57
CA ALA A 127 -5.90 9.59 4.93
C ALA A 127 -7.43 9.51 5.13
N HIS A 128 -8.23 10.08 4.22
CA HIS A 128 -9.70 9.91 4.23
C HIS A 128 -10.11 8.45 4.06
N LEU A 129 -9.46 7.73 3.12
CA LEU A 129 -9.74 6.32 2.87
C LEU A 129 -9.51 5.47 4.12
N SER A 130 -8.48 5.76 4.92
CA SER A 130 -8.21 5.02 6.16
C SER A 130 -9.39 5.07 7.12
N ARG A 131 -10.02 6.22 7.27
CA ARG A 131 -11.24 6.41 8.06
C ARG A 131 -12.41 5.63 7.47
N VAL A 132 -12.67 5.79 6.16
CA VAL A 132 -13.77 5.10 5.47
C VAL A 132 -13.67 3.58 5.64
N LEU A 133 -12.48 3.01 5.48
CA LEU A 133 -12.25 1.58 5.65
C LEU A 133 -12.44 1.13 7.09
N THR A 134 -11.90 1.87 8.06
CA THR A 134 -12.02 1.52 9.47
C THR A 134 -13.48 1.59 9.94
N ASP A 135 -14.22 2.63 9.55
CA ASP A 135 -15.63 2.78 9.88
C ASP A 135 -16.50 1.67 9.22
N ALA A 136 -16.06 1.14 8.08
CA ALA A 136 -16.66 -0.04 7.44
C ALA A 136 -16.21 -1.38 8.06
N GLY A 137 -15.36 -1.37 9.10
CA GLY A 137 -14.91 -2.54 9.83
C GLY A 137 -13.72 -3.28 9.21
N TYR A 138 -12.96 -2.65 8.31
CA TYR A 138 -11.72 -3.21 7.78
C TYR A 138 -10.55 -2.99 8.73
N ASN A 139 -9.59 -3.91 8.72
CA ASN A 139 -8.41 -3.88 9.58
C ASN A 139 -7.30 -3.01 8.97
N VAL A 140 -7.42 -1.68 9.07
CA VAL A 140 -6.38 -0.75 8.61
C VAL A 140 -5.23 -0.74 9.63
N VAL A 141 -4.14 -1.42 9.30
CA VAL A 141 -2.97 -1.60 10.19
C VAL A 141 -2.06 -0.39 10.15
N LEU A 142 -1.80 0.15 8.96
CA LEU A 142 -0.86 1.24 8.79
C LEU A 142 -1.34 2.22 7.72
N LEU A 143 -1.27 3.49 8.05
CA LEU A 143 -1.32 4.62 7.12
C LEU A 143 0.07 5.28 7.07
N VAL A 144 0.58 5.50 5.89
CA VAL A 144 1.78 6.32 5.62
C VAL A 144 1.38 7.48 4.72
N THR A 145 1.58 8.70 5.20
CA THR A 145 1.40 9.93 4.41
C THR A 145 2.76 10.51 4.08
N LEU A 146 3.06 10.63 2.79
CA LEU A 146 4.30 11.18 2.25
C LEU A 146 4.01 12.55 1.67
N ASP A 147 4.45 13.60 2.35
CA ASP A 147 4.26 15.02 2.02
C ASP A 147 2.84 15.35 1.51
N PRO A 148 1.82 15.18 2.36
CA PRO A 148 0.42 15.29 1.96
C PRO A 148 0.05 16.71 1.53
N VAL A 149 -0.71 16.80 0.44
CA VAL A 149 -1.22 18.04 -0.19
C VAL A 149 -2.71 17.90 -0.42
N GLY A 150 -3.51 18.95 -0.20
CA GLY A 150 -4.95 18.89 -0.48
C GLY A 150 -5.81 19.98 0.14
N GLY A 151 -5.24 20.86 1.00
CA GLY A 151 -5.97 21.94 1.69
C GLY A 151 -6.37 23.11 0.80
N GLY A 152 -5.72 23.28 -0.35
CA GLY A 152 -5.89 24.46 -1.21
C GLY A 152 -7.26 24.57 -1.88
N THR A 153 -7.86 25.76 -1.84
CA THR A 153 -9.18 26.02 -2.43
C THR A 153 -9.24 25.65 -3.92
N PHE A 154 -8.20 25.95 -4.68
CA PHE A 154 -8.12 25.60 -6.10
C PHE A 154 -7.98 24.10 -6.33
N VAL A 155 -7.27 23.40 -5.46
CA VAL A 155 -7.14 21.95 -5.49
C VAL A 155 -8.49 21.31 -5.18
N THR A 156 -9.19 21.81 -4.16
CA THR A 156 -10.53 21.32 -3.77
C THR A 156 -11.56 21.48 -4.88
N LEU A 157 -11.51 22.58 -5.65
CA LEU A 157 -12.45 22.86 -6.74
C LEU A 157 -12.11 22.15 -8.05
N GLY A 158 -10.82 21.90 -8.31
CA GLY A 158 -10.32 21.40 -9.59
C GLY A 158 -9.87 19.95 -9.60
N SER A 159 -9.79 19.30 -8.46
CA SER A 159 -9.20 17.95 -8.33
C SER A 159 -10.17 16.95 -7.69
N ALA A 160 -10.02 15.67 -8.04
CA ALA A 160 -10.76 14.58 -7.43
C ALA A 160 -10.17 14.22 -6.05
N ILE A 161 -10.30 15.11 -5.07
CA ILE A 161 -9.95 14.85 -3.68
C ILE A 161 -11.22 14.65 -2.85
N PHE A 162 -11.09 14.00 -1.69
CA PHE A 162 -12.19 13.99 -0.71
C PHE A 162 -12.47 15.43 -0.31
N HIS A 163 -13.74 15.79 -0.29
CA HIS A 163 -14.15 17.13 0.07
C HIS A 163 -13.79 17.47 1.52
N ASN A 164 -13.59 18.78 1.80
CA ASN A 164 -13.45 19.29 3.16
C ASN A 164 -14.49 18.67 4.11
N PRO A 165 -14.10 18.45 5.34
CA PRO A 165 -12.95 19.03 6.05
C PRO A 165 -11.64 18.24 5.84
N GLU A 166 -10.56 18.79 6.44
CA GLU A 166 -9.26 18.11 6.59
C GLU A 166 -9.42 16.66 7.02
N PRO A 167 -8.60 15.72 6.50
CA PRO A 167 -8.69 14.31 6.84
C PRO A 167 -8.60 14.07 8.35
N ASN A 168 -9.42 13.14 8.84
CA ASN A 168 -9.34 12.62 10.19
C ASN A 168 -9.02 11.11 10.13
N PRO A 169 -7.75 10.73 9.94
CA PRO A 169 -7.36 9.36 9.70
C PRO A 169 -7.70 8.43 10.84
N ASN A 170 -7.93 7.15 10.51
CA ASN A 170 -8.08 6.11 11.49
C ASN A 170 -7.36 4.84 11.01
N ALA A 171 -6.19 4.59 11.60
CA ALA A 171 -5.38 3.40 11.38
C ALA A 171 -4.73 3.02 12.72
N LYS A 172 -4.33 1.76 12.90
CA LYS A 172 -3.64 1.35 14.14
C LYS A 172 -2.32 2.08 14.34
N VAL A 173 -1.62 2.36 13.24
CA VAL A 173 -0.42 3.18 13.22
C VAL A 173 -0.53 4.17 12.07
N TRP A 174 -0.21 5.43 12.32
CA TRP A 174 -0.08 6.47 11.31
C TRP A 174 1.32 7.06 11.35
N ILE A 175 2.01 7.02 10.23
CA ILE A 175 3.33 7.64 10.02
C ILE A 175 3.15 8.76 9.01
N ASN A 176 3.59 9.96 9.37
CA ASN A 176 3.72 11.09 8.46
C ASN A 176 5.18 11.40 8.18
N VAL A 177 5.52 11.57 6.92
CA VAL A 177 6.84 12.03 6.47
C VAL A 177 6.62 13.29 5.65
N HIS A 178 7.16 14.41 6.12
CA HIS A 178 7.02 15.72 5.52
C HIS A 178 8.32 16.11 4.82
N ALA A 179 8.24 16.54 3.57
CA ALA A 179 9.39 17.01 2.80
C ALA A 179 9.75 18.44 3.20
N THR A 180 10.98 18.65 3.66
CA THR A 180 11.52 19.95 4.05
C THR A 180 12.90 20.17 3.41
N PRO A 181 12.94 20.28 2.05
CA PRO A 181 14.20 20.34 1.33
C PRO A 181 14.96 21.61 1.65
N LYS A 182 16.28 21.49 1.86
CA LYS A 182 17.19 22.65 1.93
C LYS A 182 17.35 23.35 0.59
N HIS A 183 17.16 22.62 -0.49
CA HIS A 183 17.23 23.10 -1.86
C HIS A 183 15.93 22.75 -2.59
N PRO A 184 14.83 23.52 -2.34
CA PRO A 184 13.54 23.26 -2.96
C PRO A 184 13.60 23.39 -4.48
N ASP A 185 12.87 22.53 -5.16
CA ASP A 185 12.72 22.54 -6.61
C ASP A 185 11.29 22.93 -7.06
N GLN A 186 11.02 22.73 -8.34
CA GLN A 186 9.74 23.07 -8.93
C GLN A 186 8.59 22.22 -8.35
N THR A 187 8.86 20.99 -7.90
CA THR A 187 7.85 20.09 -7.32
C THR A 187 7.40 20.59 -5.94
N ASP A 188 8.30 21.22 -5.19
CA ASP A 188 7.99 21.85 -3.91
C ASP A 188 7.11 23.09 -4.10
N ALA A 189 7.36 23.87 -5.16
CA ALA A 189 6.50 25.01 -5.49
C ALA A 189 5.07 24.54 -5.84
N VAL A 190 4.93 23.44 -6.58
CA VAL A 190 3.62 22.82 -6.90
C VAL A 190 2.92 22.33 -5.62
N ALA A 191 3.64 21.68 -4.73
CA ALA A 191 3.09 21.21 -3.45
C ALA A 191 2.61 22.38 -2.57
N ASN A 192 3.37 23.46 -2.51
CA ASN A 192 3.00 24.68 -1.76
C ASN A 192 1.75 25.35 -2.38
N PHE A 193 1.66 25.38 -3.72
CA PHE A 193 0.48 25.90 -4.41
C PHE A 193 -0.78 25.05 -4.10
N GLY A 194 -0.61 23.73 -3.96
CA GLY A 194 -1.67 22.78 -3.60
C GLY A 194 -2.06 22.82 -2.12
N ASP A 195 -1.40 23.63 -1.31
CA ASP A 195 -1.53 23.74 0.14
C ASP A 195 -1.14 22.42 0.85
N ARG A 196 0.14 22.34 1.25
CA ARG A 196 0.66 21.22 2.04
C ARG A 196 -0.11 21.10 3.35
N TRP A 197 -0.52 19.90 3.65
CA TRP A 197 -1.12 19.60 4.94
C TRP A 197 -0.05 19.45 6.01
N ILE A 198 0.18 20.53 6.75
CA ILE A 198 1.15 20.54 7.85
C ILE A 198 0.52 19.92 9.09
N ILE A 199 0.82 18.65 9.32
CA ILE A 199 0.23 17.85 10.39
C ILE A 199 0.97 18.12 11.71
N GLN A 200 0.29 18.77 12.65
CA GLN A 200 0.86 19.12 13.97
C GLN A 200 0.72 17.99 15.00
N SER A 201 -0.33 17.18 14.89
CA SER A 201 -0.67 16.11 15.84
C SER A 201 -1.49 15.01 15.18
N GLY A 202 -1.53 13.84 15.81
CA GLY A 202 -2.30 12.69 15.35
C GLY A 202 -1.44 11.52 14.90
N PRO A 203 -0.39 11.68 14.07
CA PRO A 203 0.49 10.58 13.73
C PRO A 203 1.20 9.98 14.94
N ASN A 204 1.38 8.65 14.94
CA ASN A 204 2.25 7.96 15.90
C ASN A 204 3.73 8.32 15.68
N VAL A 205 4.08 8.60 14.42
CA VAL A 205 5.40 9.11 14.02
C VAL A 205 5.20 10.25 13.04
N ASN A 206 5.81 11.40 13.32
CA ASN A 206 5.81 12.57 12.46
C ASN A 206 7.26 13.03 12.27
N VAL A 207 7.77 13.01 11.04
CA VAL A 207 9.17 13.30 10.74
C VAL A 207 9.31 14.22 9.54
N ASP A 208 10.25 15.15 9.64
CA ASP A 208 10.68 16.02 8.55
C ASP A 208 11.95 15.43 7.88
N VAL A 209 12.02 15.52 6.55
CA VAL A 209 13.14 14.98 5.79
C VAL A 209 13.63 15.96 4.72
N ASP A 210 14.93 16.01 4.54
CA ASP A 210 15.60 16.87 3.55
C ASP A 210 15.56 16.22 2.16
N VAL A 211 14.35 16.17 1.56
CA VAL A 211 14.09 15.67 0.20
C VAL A 211 13.04 16.54 -0.47
N ASN A 212 13.01 16.57 -1.79
CA ASN A 212 12.02 17.32 -2.54
C ASN A 212 10.67 16.59 -2.62
N HIS A 213 9.60 17.33 -2.87
CA HIS A 213 8.23 16.80 -2.88
C HIS A 213 8.05 15.55 -3.76
N ALA A 214 8.68 15.52 -4.93
CA ALA A 214 8.54 14.38 -5.86
C ALA A 214 9.23 13.09 -5.39
N ASP A 215 10.13 13.15 -4.41
CA ASP A 215 10.97 12.03 -4.00
C ASP A 215 10.26 11.06 -3.04
N ALA A 216 9.07 10.56 -3.44
CA ALA A 216 8.26 9.67 -2.62
C ALA A 216 9.02 8.40 -2.19
N GLY A 217 9.90 7.88 -3.06
CA GLY A 217 10.77 6.74 -2.75
C GLY A 217 11.75 7.04 -1.62
N ALA A 218 12.39 8.22 -1.64
CA ALA A 218 13.32 8.66 -0.59
C ALA A 218 12.58 8.91 0.73
N MET A 219 11.41 9.57 0.68
CA MET A 219 10.54 9.73 1.86
C MET A 219 10.16 8.39 2.47
N PHE A 220 9.80 7.40 1.65
CA PHE A 220 9.45 6.07 2.10
C PHE A 220 10.62 5.34 2.75
N MET A 221 11.85 5.61 2.31
CA MET A 221 13.09 5.06 2.89
C MET A 221 13.59 5.80 4.13
N THR A 222 12.86 6.80 4.61
CA THR A 222 13.23 7.55 5.81
C THR A 222 13.39 6.65 7.02
N LYS A 223 14.46 6.88 7.79
CA LYS A 223 14.65 6.26 9.09
C LYS A 223 13.75 6.92 10.13
N LEU A 224 12.94 6.11 10.77
CA LEU A 224 12.08 6.51 11.88
C LEU A 224 12.89 6.66 13.18
N PRO A 225 12.33 7.29 14.23
CA PRO A 225 13.05 7.49 15.49
C PRO A 225 13.59 6.22 16.16
N ASN A 226 12.96 5.06 15.88
CA ASN A 226 13.42 3.75 16.36
C ASN A 226 14.53 3.12 15.50
N GLY A 227 15.04 3.84 14.49
CA GLY A 227 16.14 3.41 13.63
C GLY A 227 15.76 2.54 12.43
N VAL A 228 14.50 2.05 12.33
CA VAL A 228 14.02 1.28 11.18
C VAL A 228 13.42 2.21 10.11
N THR A 229 13.41 1.77 8.86
CA THR A 229 12.74 2.49 7.77
C THR A 229 11.26 2.08 7.66
N VAL A 230 10.44 2.91 6.98
CA VAL A 230 9.02 2.60 6.76
C VAL A 230 8.84 1.23 6.07
N PRO A 231 9.56 0.90 4.96
CA PRO A 231 9.40 -0.40 4.32
C PRO A 231 9.84 -1.58 5.21
N GLU A 232 10.84 -1.41 6.09
CA GLU A 232 11.22 -2.45 7.08
C GLU A 232 10.10 -2.70 8.09
N LEU A 233 9.49 -1.64 8.59
CA LEU A 233 8.35 -1.75 9.50
C LEU A 233 7.17 -2.46 8.83
N MET A 234 6.87 -2.10 7.58
CA MET A 234 5.82 -2.75 6.79
C MET A 234 6.12 -4.22 6.51
N GLU A 235 7.33 -4.54 6.07
CA GLU A 235 7.78 -5.91 5.83
C GLU A 235 7.60 -6.77 7.09
N ASN A 236 8.09 -6.29 8.25
CA ASN A 236 7.97 -7.01 9.52
C ASN A 236 6.51 -7.24 9.91
N SER A 237 5.65 -6.25 9.73
CA SER A 237 4.22 -6.34 10.01
C SER A 237 3.53 -7.38 9.12
N ILE A 238 3.78 -7.32 7.80
CA ILE A 238 3.21 -8.25 6.81
C ILE A 238 3.69 -9.69 7.09
N ARG A 239 5.00 -9.88 7.33
CA ARG A 239 5.56 -11.20 7.63
C ARG A 239 5.02 -11.79 8.93
N THR A 240 4.82 -10.97 9.95
CA THR A 240 4.22 -11.41 11.23
C THR A 240 2.78 -11.87 11.00
N TRP A 241 2.00 -11.11 10.25
CA TRP A 241 0.63 -11.49 9.89
C TRP A 241 0.60 -12.83 9.16
N THR A 242 1.40 -12.99 8.10
CA THR A 242 1.40 -14.21 7.27
C THR A 242 1.85 -15.45 8.03
N LYS A 243 2.75 -15.32 9.01
CA LYS A 243 3.14 -16.43 9.90
C LYS A 243 1.98 -16.83 10.82
N ASN A 244 1.31 -15.86 11.43
CA ASN A 244 0.20 -16.11 12.35
C ASN A 244 -1.01 -16.71 11.61
N ALA A 245 -1.32 -16.23 10.40
CA ALA A 245 -2.39 -16.78 9.57
C ALA A 245 -2.13 -18.26 9.21
N ALA A 246 -0.87 -18.61 8.90
CA ALA A 246 -0.48 -19.98 8.59
C ALA A 246 -0.52 -20.94 9.81
N SER A 247 -0.50 -20.39 11.04
CA SER A 247 -0.52 -21.17 12.29
C SER A 247 -1.91 -21.44 12.81
N GLN A 248 -2.94 -20.84 12.24
CA GLN A 248 -4.34 -21.07 12.65
C GLN A 248 -4.83 -22.39 12.02
N PRO A 249 -5.39 -23.33 12.82
CA PRO A 249 -6.01 -24.51 12.25
C PRO A 249 -7.17 -24.11 11.34
N SER A 250 -7.25 -24.70 10.16
CA SER A 250 -8.38 -24.54 9.25
C SER A 250 -9.67 -24.92 9.99
N LYS A 251 -10.59 -23.94 10.08
CA LYS A 251 -11.93 -24.16 10.64
C LYS A 251 -12.78 -24.95 9.69
#